data_3848ed3ed0e7ac7ab2a6cea55ee866b8
#
_entry.id   3848ed3ed0e7ac7ab2a6cea55ee866b8
#
_cell.length_a   1.000
_cell.length_b   1.000
_cell.length_c   1.000
_cell.angle_alpha   90.00
_cell.angle_beta   90.00
_cell.angle_gamma   90.00
#
_symmetry.space_group_name_H-M   'P 1'
#
loop_
_entity.id
_entity.type
_entity.pdbx_description
1 polymer ?
#
loop_
_entity_poly.entity_id
_entity_poly.type
_entity_poly.pdbx_seq_one_letter_code
_entity_poly.pdbx_strand_id
1 'polypeptide(L)'
;MENFDILLKKYTDFIVRVGVNPQPGQTLIINCCLEAAPLARLCVRSAYEAGARDVLVNWSDNDVSRSRMELGSEEALSDFKSWQLRRYLDYAESEGGVCVLHIHADDPEVYAGLDGAKISRVNAGQRKFMAPWREYTMNDRVQWSIAAMPSAPWAKKMFPELDEAAAVEKLWKLIFDVCRVTNGDPVNEWKAHLDRLTDLKNKMNALDLESVHFESANGTDLTVGIADKATWESAASVSEKGVVFLPNIPTEEVFTAPHKDKVDGIVYGTKPYVFNGQLIKGFHVTFKDGRVVEHGAEEGAELLGQLLDTDEGARSIGEVALVPASSPINRSGALFYSTLFDENAACHIAFGASYPGTTENGTRLSKDELLARGMNQSTIHEDVMVGAEDSHITGKCRDGRTVELFRDGVWVL
;
A
#
# COMPACT_ATOMS: atom_id res chain seq x y z
N MET A 1 2.11 -24.12 15.92
CA MET A 1 2.40 -22.87 16.72
C MET A 1 1.65 -22.94 18.04
N GLU A 2 2.33 -22.75 19.16
CA GLU A 2 1.69 -22.68 20.48
C GLU A 2 0.83 -21.40 20.59
N ASN A 3 -0.35 -21.52 21.17
CA ASN A 3 -1.33 -20.40 21.32
C ASN A 3 -1.86 -19.78 20.01
N PHE A 4 -1.82 -20.51 18.90
CA PHE A 4 -2.24 -19.99 17.58
C PHE A 4 -3.64 -19.36 17.60
N ASP A 5 -4.63 -20.06 18.16
CA ASP A 5 -6.02 -19.56 18.19
C ASP A 5 -6.16 -18.26 19.00
N ILE A 6 -5.35 -18.09 20.04
CA ILE A 6 -5.32 -16.86 20.84
C ILE A 6 -4.73 -15.71 20.01
N LEU A 7 -3.61 -15.94 19.33
CA LEU A 7 -2.98 -14.95 18.46
C LEU A 7 -3.88 -14.57 17.29
N LEU A 8 -4.49 -15.58 16.67
CA LEU A 8 -5.44 -15.35 15.56
C LEU A 8 -6.65 -14.52 16.00
N LYS A 9 -7.18 -14.80 17.19
CA LYS A 9 -8.28 -13.96 17.74
C LYS A 9 -7.82 -12.52 18.00
N LYS A 10 -6.65 -12.34 18.62
CA LYS A 10 -6.09 -10.99 18.85
C LYS A 10 -5.88 -10.23 17.54
N TYR A 11 -5.33 -10.90 16.52
CA TYR A 11 -5.12 -10.33 15.19
C TYR A 11 -6.44 -9.94 14.54
N THR A 12 -7.44 -10.82 14.59
CA THR A 12 -8.78 -10.56 14.07
C THR A 12 -9.43 -9.36 14.73
N ASP A 13 -9.43 -9.31 16.08
CA ASP A 13 -10.04 -8.22 16.82
C ASP A 13 -9.32 -6.90 16.55
N PHE A 14 -8.01 -6.92 16.38
CA PHE A 14 -7.22 -5.75 16.02
C PHE A 14 -7.56 -5.25 14.60
N ILE A 15 -7.56 -6.12 13.59
CA ILE A 15 -7.93 -5.77 12.20
C ILE A 15 -9.31 -5.12 12.16
N VAL A 16 -10.28 -5.69 12.87
CA VAL A 16 -11.66 -5.22 12.80
C VAL A 16 -11.87 -3.96 13.64
N ARG A 17 -11.46 -3.96 14.91
CA ARG A 17 -11.80 -2.91 15.87
C ARG A 17 -10.90 -1.69 15.82
N VAL A 18 -9.68 -1.85 15.35
CA VAL A 18 -8.68 -0.76 15.22
C VAL A 18 -8.39 -0.50 13.76
N GLY A 19 -8.18 -1.54 12.96
CA GLY A 19 -7.91 -1.45 11.52
C GLY A 19 -9.05 -0.76 10.79
N VAL A 20 -10.07 -1.49 10.36
CA VAL A 20 -11.19 -0.93 9.59
C VAL A 20 -12.20 -0.17 10.45
N ASN A 21 -12.26 -0.45 11.75
CA ASN A 21 -13.06 0.24 12.77
C ASN A 21 -14.53 0.50 12.38
N PRO A 22 -15.33 -0.55 12.09
CA PRO A 22 -16.73 -0.38 11.71
C PRO A 22 -17.53 0.27 12.85
N GLN A 23 -18.28 1.30 12.53
CA GLN A 23 -19.11 2.00 13.49
C GLN A 23 -20.49 1.33 13.63
N PRO A 24 -21.16 1.48 14.79
CA PRO A 24 -22.51 0.95 14.99
C PRO A 24 -23.47 1.38 13.87
N GLY A 25 -24.16 0.41 13.27
CA GLY A 25 -25.09 0.65 12.18
C GLY A 25 -24.46 0.72 10.78
N GLN A 26 -23.14 0.66 10.66
CA GLN A 26 -22.42 0.66 9.38
C GLN A 26 -22.37 -0.74 8.77
N THR A 27 -22.35 -0.84 7.45
CA THR A 27 -22.11 -2.11 6.74
C THR A 27 -20.61 -2.30 6.52
N LEU A 28 -20.09 -3.48 6.84
CA LEU A 28 -18.71 -3.87 6.47
C LEU A 28 -18.73 -4.72 5.21
N ILE A 29 -17.92 -4.36 4.21
CA ILE A 29 -17.66 -5.21 3.05
C ILE A 29 -16.25 -5.80 3.21
N ILE A 30 -16.15 -7.13 3.20
CA ILE A 30 -14.86 -7.85 3.21
C ILE A 30 -14.60 -8.36 1.80
N ASN A 31 -13.47 -7.99 1.22
CA ASN A 31 -12.98 -8.50 -0.06
C ASN A 31 -11.82 -9.46 0.20
N CYS A 32 -11.90 -10.71 -0.23
CA CYS A 32 -10.84 -11.69 -0.03
C CYS A 32 -10.94 -12.87 -1.00
N CYS A 33 -9.85 -13.60 -1.18
CA CYS A 33 -9.88 -14.90 -1.86
C CYS A 33 -10.39 -16.02 -0.94
N LEU A 34 -10.74 -17.17 -1.52
CA LEU A 34 -11.28 -18.32 -0.77
C LEU A 34 -10.28 -18.84 0.26
N GLU A 35 -8.99 -18.72 0.01
CA GLU A 35 -7.93 -19.11 0.94
C GLU A 35 -8.04 -18.34 2.26
N ALA A 36 -8.48 -17.09 2.21
CA ALA A 36 -8.65 -16.24 3.40
C ALA A 36 -9.97 -16.52 4.17
N ALA A 37 -10.79 -17.47 3.74
CA ALA A 37 -12.09 -17.75 4.38
C ALA A 37 -12.02 -18.02 5.89
N PRO A 38 -11.01 -18.68 6.46
CA PRO A 38 -10.90 -18.85 7.91
C PRO A 38 -10.85 -17.52 8.67
N LEU A 39 -9.99 -16.57 8.23
CA LEU A 39 -9.87 -15.25 8.85
C LEU A 39 -11.11 -14.38 8.58
N ALA A 40 -11.63 -14.39 7.35
CA ALA A 40 -12.83 -13.63 7.00
C ALA A 40 -14.04 -13.99 7.88
N ARG A 41 -14.24 -15.29 8.18
CA ARG A 41 -15.32 -15.76 9.09
C ARG A 41 -15.16 -15.21 10.51
N LEU A 42 -13.94 -15.11 11.00
CA LEU A 42 -13.65 -14.52 12.31
C LEU A 42 -13.89 -13.00 12.29
N CYS A 43 -13.47 -12.31 11.21
CA CYS A 43 -13.72 -10.88 11.02
C CYS A 43 -15.22 -10.57 10.96
N VAL A 44 -16.03 -11.40 10.27
CA VAL A 44 -17.50 -11.27 10.26
C VAL A 44 -18.06 -11.28 11.68
N ARG A 45 -17.66 -12.25 12.51
CA ARG A 45 -18.10 -12.33 13.90
C ARG A 45 -17.69 -11.11 14.72
N SER A 46 -16.41 -10.73 14.65
CA SER A 46 -15.86 -9.58 15.37
C SER A 46 -16.55 -8.27 14.96
N ALA A 47 -16.92 -8.11 13.68
CA ALA A 47 -17.61 -6.93 13.17
C ALA A 47 -19.04 -6.82 13.73
N TYR A 48 -19.81 -7.91 13.78
CA TYR A 48 -21.14 -7.90 14.44
C TYR A 48 -21.02 -7.62 15.94
N GLU A 49 -20.01 -8.17 16.62
CA GLU A 49 -19.71 -7.87 18.03
C GLU A 49 -19.31 -6.40 18.25
N ALA A 50 -18.74 -5.74 17.23
CA ALA A 50 -18.46 -4.31 17.24
C ALA A 50 -19.67 -3.42 16.93
N GLY A 51 -20.81 -4.01 16.53
CA GLY A 51 -22.05 -3.29 16.25
C GLY A 51 -22.32 -3.01 14.76
N ALA A 52 -21.57 -3.65 13.84
CA ALA A 52 -21.87 -3.56 12.42
C ALA A 52 -23.34 -3.98 12.15
N ARG A 53 -24.03 -3.23 11.28
CA ARG A 53 -25.40 -3.53 10.88
C ARG A 53 -25.46 -4.80 10.02
N ASP A 54 -24.50 -4.91 9.10
CA ASP A 54 -24.41 -6.04 8.19
C ASP A 54 -22.94 -6.26 7.78
N VAL A 55 -22.62 -7.50 7.39
CA VAL A 55 -21.27 -7.86 6.90
C VAL A 55 -21.40 -8.66 5.62
N LEU A 56 -20.89 -8.11 4.54
CA LEU A 56 -20.90 -8.74 3.23
C LEU A 56 -19.49 -9.26 2.91
N VAL A 57 -19.39 -10.46 2.37
CA VAL A 57 -18.10 -11.02 1.95
C VAL A 57 -18.12 -11.25 0.44
N ASN A 58 -17.18 -10.61 -0.24
CA ASN A 58 -16.93 -10.78 -1.66
C ASN A 58 -15.78 -11.77 -1.83
N TRP A 59 -16.09 -12.93 -2.33
CA TRP A 59 -15.13 -13.99 -2.57
C TRP A 59 -14.54 -13.89 -3.98
N SER A 60 -13.24 -14.03 -4.08
CA SER A 60 -12.50 -14.34 -5.31
C SER A 60 -11.86 -15.73 -5.17
N ASP A 61 -11.37 -16.26 -6.27
CA ASP A 61 -10.67 -17.53 -6.33
C ASP A 61 -9.51 -17.39 -7.31
N ASN A 62 -8.32 -17.78 -6.90
CA ASN A 62 -7.09 -17.60 -7.68
C ASN A 62 -7.13 -18.42 -8.98
N ASP A 63 -7.60 -19.69 -8.93
CA ASP A 63 -7.68 -20.57 -10.09
C ASP A 63 -8.73 -20.07 -11.09
N VAL A 64 -9.87 -19.61 -10.59
CA VAL A 64 -10.91 -18.98 -11.43
C VAL A 64 -10.39 -17.70 -12.07
N SER A 65 -9.70 -16.86 -11.31
CA SER A 65 -9.12 -15.60 -11.81
C SER A 65 -8.07 -15.85 -12.89
N ARG A 66 -7.19 -16.84 -12.68
CA ARG A 66 -6.21 -17.29 -13.67
C ARG A 66 -6.89 -17.81 -14.93
N SER A 67 -7.84 -18.75 -14.79
CA SER A 67 -8.55 -19.34 -15.93
C SER A 67 -9.32 -18.31 -16.74
N ARG A 68 -9.95 -17.34 -16.08
CA ARG A 68 -10.63 -16.22 -16.76
C ARG A 68 -9.64 -15.38 -17.56
N MET A 69 -8.49 -15.04 -16.98
CA MET A 69 -7.49 -14.22 -17.65
C MET A 69 -6.83 -14.95 -18.81
N GLU A 70 -6.59 -16.26 -18.67
CA GLU A 70 -6.03 -17.12 -19.72
C GLU A 70 -6.99 -17.32 -20.89
N LEU A 71 -8.22 -17.75 -20.61
CA LEU A 71 -9.17 -18.26 -21.60
C LEU A 71 -10.19 -17.22 -22.07
N GLY A 72 -10.51 -16.22 -21.27
CA GLY A 72 -11.47 -15.18 -21.61
C GLY A 72 -10.94 -14.25 -22.68
N SER A 73 -11.80 -13.77 -23.57
CA SER A 73 -11.43 -12.69 -24.49
C SER A 73 -11.27 -11.34 -23.74
N GLU A 74 -10.37 -10.50 -24.19
CA GLU A 74 -10.17 -9.16 -23.59
C GLU A 74 -11.46 -8.34 -23.62
N GLU A 75 -12.25 -8.43 -24.71
CA GLU A 75 -13.55 -7.79 -24.83
C GLU A 75 -14.52 -8.23 -23.71
N ALA A 76 -14.65 -9.54 -23.47
CA ALA A 76 -15.53 -10.08 -22.44
C ALA A 76 -15.05 -9.74 -21.02
N LEU A 77 -13.75 -9.74 -20.81
CA LEU A 77 -13.14 -9.40 -19.50
C LEU A 77 -13.24 -7.90 -19.18
N SER A 78 -13.36 -7.06 -20.21
CA SER A 78 -13.50 -5.61 -20.09
C SER A 78 -14.96 -5.12 -20.16
N ASP A 79 -15.92 -6.02 -20.30
CA ASP A 79 -17.37 -5.70 -20.31
C ASP A 79 -17.89 -5.61 -18.85
N PHE A 80 -17.50 -4.56 -18.15
CA PHE A 80 -17.90 -4.32 -16.76
C PHE A 80 -19.36 -3.90 -16.66
N LYS A 81 -20.11 -4.52 -15.73
CA LYS A 81 -21.52 -4.24 -15.51
C LYS A 81 -21.73 -3.26 -14.37
N SER A 82 -22.63 -2.32 -14.53
CA SER A 82 -22.89 -1.23 -13.57
C SER A 82 -23.13 -1.72 -12.13
N TRP A 83 -23.77 -2.90 -11.94
CA TRP A 83 -24.01 -3.46 -10.62
C TRP A 83 -22.70 -3.74 -9.83
N GLN A 84 -21.58 -4.01 -10.51
CA GLN A 84 -20.28 -4.26 -9.88
C GLN A 84 -19.76 -3.01 -9.15
N LEU A 85 -20.03 -1.83 -9.68
CA LEU A 85 -19.72 -0.54 -9.07
C LEU A 85 -20.81 -0.13 -8.06
N ARG A 86 -22.10 -0.24 -8.48
CA ARG A 86 -23.24 0.16 -7.65
C ARG A 86 -23.30 -0.56 -6.31
N ARG A 87 -22.86 -1.82 -6.24
CA ARG A 87 -22.80 -2.57 -4.99
C ARG A 87 -21.94 -1.92 -3.90
N TYR A 88 -20.97 -1.06 -4.25
CA TYR A 88 -20.20 -0.27 -3.30
C TYR A 88 -20.85 1.10 -3.05
N LEU A 89 -21.22 1.78 -4.12
CA LEU A 89 -21.79 3.13 -4.04
C LEU A 89 -23.13 3.15 -3.31
N ASP A 90 -24.01 2.19 -3.56
CA ASP A 90 -25.32 2.11 -2.89
C ASP A 90 -25.19 1.95 -1.37
N TYR A 91 -24.17 1.22 -0.90
CA TYR A 91 -23.87 1.12 0.53
C TYR A 91 -23.19 2.39 1.07
N ALA A 92 -22.30 3.02 0.31
CA ALA A 92 -21.65 4.27 0.72
C ALA A 92 -22.68 5.42 0.87
N GLU A 93 -23.67 5.46 -0.03
CA GLU A 93 -24.76 6.44 -0.05
C GLU A 93 -25.90 6.11 0.94
N SER A 94 -25.90 4.91 1.57
CA SER A 94 -26.91 4.51 2.54
C SER A 94 -26.74 5.25 3.87
N GLU A 95 -27.81 5.31 4.68
CA GLU A 95 -27.85 6.03 5.96
C GLU A 95 -26.73 5.58 6.94
N GLY A 96 -26.47 4.27 7.06
CA GLY A 96 -25.39 3.73 7.90
C GLY A 96 -24.01 3.93 7.29
N GLY A 97 -23.92 4.03 5.97
CA GLY A 97 -22.66 4.04 5.23
C GLY A 97 -21.96 2.68 5.21
N VAL A 98 -20.74 2.67 4.68
CA VAL A 98 -19.92 1.47 4.48
C VAL A 98 -18.50 1.67 4.98
N CYS A 99 -17.86 0.58 5.40
CA CYS A 99 -16.40 0.46 5.51
C CYS A 99 -15.94 -0.81 4.79
N VAL A 100 -14.68 -0.89 4.42
CA VAL A 100 -14.16 -1.99 3.61
C VAL A 100 -12.89 -2.58 4.20
N LEU A 101 -12.86 -3.90 4.31
CA LEU A 101 -11.68 -4.67 4.68
C LEU A 101 -11.24 -5.53 3.49
N HIS A 102 -9.98 -5.40 3.10
CA HIS A 102 -9.33 -6.29 2.16
C HIS A 102 -8.46 -7.28 2.94
N ILE A 103 -8.61 -8.58 2.67
CA ILE A 103 -7.74 -9.61 3.24
C ILE A 103 -6.94 -10.23 2.11
N HIS A 104 -5.65 -9.90 2.05
CA HIS A 104 -4.72 -10.45 1.08
C HIS A 104 -4.28 -11.85 1.50
N ALA A 105 -4.49 -12.81 0.63
CA ALA A 105 -3.96 -14.17 0.72
C ALA A 105 -3.74 -14.74 -0.70
N ASP A 106 -3.54 -13.84 -1.66
CA ASP A 106 -3.42 -14.19 -3.07
C ASP A 106 -2.10 -14.89 -3.35
N ASP A 107 -2.07 -15.70 -4.40
CA ASP A 107 -0.85 -16.23 -4.97
C ASP A 107 -0.10 -15.10 -5.69
N PRO A 108 1.13 -14.72 -5.27
CA PRO A 108 1.90 -13.67 -5.94
C PRO A 108 2.21 -13.98 -7.40
N GLU A 109 2.12 -15.23 -7.82
CA GLU A 109 2.40 -15.69 -9.18
C GLU A 109 1.14 -16.16 -9.92
N VAL A 110 -0.05 -15.78 -9.47
CA VAL A 110 -1.33 -16.21 -10.05
C VAL A 110 -1.40 -16.07 -11.57
N TYR A 111 -0.76 -15.05 -12.12
CA TYR A 111 -0.72 -14.77 -13.57
C TYR A 111 0.62 -15.08 -14.24
N ALA A 112 1.54 -15.76 -13.54
CA ALA A 112 2.84 -16.11 -14.12
C ALA A 112 2.68 -16.93 -15.42
N GLY A 113 3.43 -16.52 -16.46
CA GLY A 113 3.40 -17.17 -17.78
C GLY A 113 2.22 -16.79 -18.68
N LEU A 114 1.31 -15.92 -18.25
CA LEU A 114 0.24 -15.40 -19.08
C LEU A 114 0.66 -14.12 -19.86
N ASP A 115 -0.17 -13.71 -20.83
CA ASP A 115 0.03 -12.47 -21.59
C ASP A 115 -0.09 -11.22 -20.69
N GLY A 116 1.05 -10.67 -20.28
CA GLY A 116 1.13 -9.50 -19.42
C GLY A 116 0.49 -8.25 -20.03
N ALA A 117 0.54 -8.07 -21.35
CA ALA A 117 -0.08 -6.94 -22.01
C ALA A 117 -1.62 -7.01 -21.94
N LYS A 118 -2.20 -8.19 -22.13
CA LYS A 118 -3.64 -8.43 -21.93
C LYS A 118 -4.05 -8.17 -20.49
N ILE A 119 -3.28 -8.69 -19.51
CA ILE A 119 -3.54 -8.49 -18.08
C ILE A 119 -3.53 -7.00 -17.74
N SER A 120 -2.52 -6.27 -18.21
CA SER A 120 -2.38 -4.83 -17.97
C SER A 120 -3.56 -4.04 -18.53
N ARG A 121 -4.01 -4.34 -19.75
CA ARG A 121 -5.17 -3.64 -20.37
C ARG A 121 -6.48 -3.93 -19.64
N VAL A 122 -6.75 -5.19 -19.28
CA VAL A 122 -7.97 -5.57 -18.54
C VAL A 122 -7.98 -4.90 -17.17
N ASN A 123 -6.86 -4.94 -16.42
CA ASN A 123 -6.74 -4.31 -15.11
C ASN A 123 -6.86 -2.77 -15.20
N ALA A 124 -6.28 -2.13 -16.23
CA ALA A 124 -6.45 -0.70 -16.48
C ALA A 124 -7.92 -0.33 -16.74
N GLY A 125 -8.62 -1.14 -17.53
CA GLY A 125 -10.07 -0.99 -17.77
C GLY A 125 -10.88 -1.10 -16.47
N GLN A 126 -10.56 -2.07 -15.63
CA GLN A 126 -11.21 -2.26 -14.33
C GLN A 126 -10.96 -1.08 -13.39
N ARG A 127 -9.70 -0.62 -13.28
CA ARG A 127 -9.37 0.58 -12.47
C ARG A 127 -10.15 1.81 -12.92
N LYS A 128 -10.22 2.05 -14.22
CA LYS A 128 -11.01 3.15 -14.80
C LYS A 128 -12.50 3.02 -14.50
N PHE A 129 -13.06 1.82 -14.63
CA PHE A 129 -14.47 1.55 -14.32
C PHE A 129 -14.78 1.77 -12.84
N MET A 130 -13.87 1.37 -11.94
CA MET A 130 -14.01 1.51 -10.49
C MET A 130 -13.59 2.88 -9.96
N ALA A 131 -13.15 3.82 -10.82
CA ALA A 131 -12.67 5.14 -10.39
C ALA A 131 -13.66 5.89 -9.47
N PRO A 132 -15.01 5.88 -9.68
CA PRO A 132 -15.93 6.54 -8.76
C PRO A 132 -15.91 5.95 -7.33
N TRP A 133 -15.67 4.63 -7.19
CA TRP A 133 -15.49 4.00 -5.89
C TRP A 133 -14.12 4.35 -5.28
N ARG A 134 -13.07 4.35 -6.09
CA ARG A 134 -11.73 4.75 -5.63
C ARG A 134 -11.71 6.17 -5.06
N GLU A 135 -12.54 7.08 -5.54
CA GLU A 135 -12.66 8.41 -4.96
C GLU A 135 -13.16 8.39 -3.50
N TYR A 136 -13.93 7.38 -3.09
CA TYR A 136 -14.33 7.22 -1.69
C TYR A 136 -13.18 6.78 -0.80
N THR A 137 -12.34 5.85 -1.26
CA THR A 137 -11.20 5.35 -0.48
C THR A 137 -10.01 6.31 -0.51
N MET A 138 -9.64 6.84 -1.69
CA MET A 138 -8.51 7.78 -1.83
C MET A 138 -8.72 9.12 -1.11
N ASN A 139 -9.98 9.52 -0.88
CA ASN A 139 -10.31 10.75 -0.15
C ASN A 139 -10.79 10.46 1.29
N ASP A 140 -10.56 9.28 1.81
CA ASP A 140 -10.96 8.87 3.17
C ASP A 140 -12.44 9.17 3.49
N ARG A 141 -13.33 9.11 2.47
CA ARG A 141 -14.77 9.31 2.69
C ARG A 141 -15.38 8.17 3.48
N VAL A 142 -14.78 6.99 3.38
CA VAL A 142 -15.12 5.77 4.11
C VAL A 142 -13.88 5.16 4.71
N GLN A 143 -14.01 4.44 5.83
CA GLN A 143 -12.90 3.65 6.37
C GLN A 143 -12.59 2.49 5.42
N TRP A 144 -11.31 2.23 5.25
CA TRP A 144 -10.81 1.06 4.55
C TRP A 144 -9.55 0.52 5.23
N SER A 145 -9.33 -0.78 5.14
CA SER A 145 -8.14 -1.41 5.72
C SER A 145 -7.71 -2.60 4.89
N ILE A 146 -6.41 -2.83 4.84
CA ILE A 146 -5.81 -4.01 4.22
C ILE A 146 -5.08 -4.78 5.30
N ALA A 147 -5.37 -6.08 5.38
CA ALA A 147 -4.66 -7.03 6.24
C ALA A 147 -4.34 -8.29 5.44
N ALA A 148 -3.58 -9.21 6.00
CA ALA A 148 -3.18 -10.40 5.28
C ALA A 148 -3.42 -11.69 6.06
N MET A 149 -3.54 -12.78 5.31
CA MET A 149 -3.56 -14.15 5.82
C MET A 149 -2.65 -15.01 4.92
N PRO A 150 -1.81 -15.90 5.47
CA PRO A 150 -1.06 -16.84 4.66
C PRO A 150 -1.96 -17.71 3.78
N SER A 151 -1.59 -17.85 2.51
CA SER A 151 -2.05 -18.95 1.65
C SER A 151 -0.89 -19.92 1.40
N ALA A 152 -1.20 -21.14 1.00
CA ALA A 152 -0.18 -22.14 0.70
C ALA A 152 0.72 -21.71 -0.47
N PRO A 153 0.19 -21.22 -1.62
CA PRO A 153 1.03 -20.73 -2.71
C PRO A 153 1.98 -19.60 -2.28
N TRP A 154 1.45 -18.59 -1.57
CA TRP A 154 2.26 -17.48 -1.08
C TRP A 154 3.35 -17.94 -0.11
N ALA A 155 3.01 -18.78 0.87
CA ALA A 155 3.97 -19.31 1.84
C ALA A 155 5.06 -20.15 1.15
N LYS A 156 4.71 -20.95 0.16
CA LYS A 156 5.66 -21.75 -0.64
C LYS A 156 6.55 -20.88 -1.53
N LYS A 157 6.06 -19.77 -2.04
CA LYS A 157 6.89 -18.78 -2.77
C LYS A 157 7.93 -18.17 -1.85
N MET A 158 7.56 -17.84 -0.60
CA MET A 158 8.50 -17.28 0.38
C MET A 158 9.49 -18.32 0.92
N PHE A 159 9.05 -19.56 1.13
CA PHE A 159 9.82 -20.66 1.76
C PHE A 159 9.78 -21.92 0.93
N PRO A 160 10.40 -21.94 -0.27
CA PRO A 160 10.35 -23.07 -1.19
C PRO A 160 10.97 -24.35 -0.61
N GLU A 161 11.88 -24.21 0.37
CA GLU A 161 12.58 -25.32 1.03
C GLU A 161 11.74 -26.08 2.07
N LEU A 162 10.65 -25.46 2.58
CA LEU A 162 9.79 -26.08 3.59
C LEU A 162 8.63 -26.85 2.92
N ASP A 163 8.06 -27.81 3.64
CA ASP A 163 6.75 -28.34 3.24
C ASP A 163 5.66 -27.28 3.43
N GLU A 164 4.51 -27.50 2.82
CA GLU A 164 3.41 -26.52 2.77
C GLU A 164 2.95 -26.10 4.17
N ALA A 165 2.74 -27.06 5.07
CA ALA A 165 2.25 -26.77 6.42
C ALA A 165 3.28 -25.97 7.23
N ALA A 166 4.56 -26.32 7.14
CA ALA A 166 5.64 -25.60 7.79
C ALA A 166 5.83 -24.20 7.21
N ALA A 167 5.69 -24.04 5.88
CA ALA A 167 5.77 -22.74 5.22
C ALA A 167 4.64 -21.81 5.68
N VAL A 168 3.39 -22.30 5.70
CA VAL A 168 2.22 -21.54 6.19
C VAL A 168 2.37 -21.17 7.66
N GLU A 169 2.82 -22.10 8.51
CA GLU A 169 3.07 -21.80 9.93
C GLU A 169 4.15 -20.72 10.11
N LYS A 170 5.24 -20.79 9.31
CA LYS A 170 6.31 -19.80 9.35
C LYS A 170 5.83 -18.41 8.91
N LEU A 171 5.01 -18.34 7.87
CA LEU A 171 4.42 -17.08 7.40
C LEU A 171 3.45 -16.49 8.42
N TRP A 172 2.61 -17.30 9.07
CA TRP A 172 1.78 -16.85 10.19
C TRP A 172 2.61 -16.23 11.32
N LYS A 173 3.72 -16.87 11.69
CA LYS A 173 4.63 -16.31 12.69
C LYS A 173 5.13 -14.93 12.29
N LEU A 174 5.61 -14.77 11.06
CA LEU A 174 6.08 -13.49 10.56
C LEU A 174 4.97 -12.43 10.58
N ILE A 175 3.78 -12.74 10.08
CA ILE A 175 2.66 -11.80 10.07
C ILE A 175 2.30 -11.37 11.49
N PHE A 176 2.20 -12.28 12.44
CA PHE A 176 1.91 -11.92 13.83
C PHE A 176 3.01 -11.07 14.46
N ASP A 177 4.28 -11.35 14.16
CA ASP A 177 5.41 -10.60 14.69
C ASP A 177 5.45 -9.18 14.13
N VAL A 178 5.36 -9.02 12.79
CA VAL A 178 5.41 -7.69 12.16
C VAL A 178 4.15 -6.87 12.43
N CYS A 179 3.01 -7.53 12.63
CA CYS A 179 1.77 -6.88 13.06
C CYS A 179 1.67 -6.69 14.59
N ARG A 180 2.75 -6.94 15.35
CA ARG A 180 2.84 -6.72 16.81
C ARG A 180 1.79 -7.50 17.63
N VAL A 181 1.37 -8.66 17.14
CA VAL A 181 0.36 -9.50 17.81
C VAL A 181 0.96 -10.34 18.93
N THR A 182 2.26 -10.70 18.80
CA THR A 182 2.97 -11.60 19.70
C THR A 182 3.41 -10.94 21.01
N ASN A 183 3.56 -9.60 21.03
CA ASN A 183 4.19 -8.85 22.13
C ASN A 183 3.20 -8.37 23.21
N GLY A 184 2.12 -9.10 23.47
CA GLY A 184 1.17 -8.74 24.52
C GLY A 184 -0.22 -8.38 24.00
N ASP A 185 -0.71 -7.17 24.31
CA ASP A 185 -1.97 -6.65 23.77
C ASP A 185 -1.71 -5.83 22.49
N PRO A 186 -2.14 -6.30 21.31
CA PRO A 186 -1.89 -5.59 20.06
C PRO A 186 -2.40 -4.14 20.05
N VAL A 187 -3.50 -3.85 20.74
CA VAL A 187 -4.07 -2.49 20.80
C VAL A 187 -3.09 -1.53 21.49
N ASN A 188 -2.49 -1.94 22.60
CA ASN A 188 -1.52 -1.11 23.32
C ASN A 188 -0.20 -0.98 22.57
N GLU A 189 0.29 -2.07 21.96
CA GLU A 189 1.51 -2.07 21.12
C GLU A 189 1.36 -1.14 19.93
N TRP A 190 0.22 -1.22 19.24
CA TRP A 190 -0.08 -0.34 18.12
C TRP A 190 -0.29 1.11 18.57
N LYS A 191 -0.92 1.35 19.69
CA LYS A 191 -1.03 2.72 20.22
C LYS A 191 0.34 3.37 20.38
N ALA A 192 1.28 2.69 21.06
CA ALA A 192 2.63 3.18 21.23
C ALA A 192 3.38 3.38 19.90
N HIS A 193 3.12 2.52 18.91
CA HIS A 193 3.67 2.64 17.57
C HIS A 193 3.10 3.85 16.83
N LEU A 194 1.79 4.03 16.85
CA LEU A 194 1.10 5.17 16.23
C LEU A 194 1.51 6.50 16.87
N ASP A 195 1.69 6.52 18.19
CA ASP A 195 2.19 7.71 18.90
C ASP A 195 3.59 8.10 18.39
N ARG A 196 4.50 7.14 18.16
CA ARG A 196 5.83 7.39 17.58
C ARG A 196 5.77 7.88 16.15
N LEU A 197 4.96 7.27 15.28
CA LEU A 197 4.81 7.72 13.90
C LEU A 197 4.18 9.11 13.83
N THR A 198 3.23 9.40 14.71
CA THR A 198 2.62 10.73 14.85
C THR A 198 3.65 11.78 15.29
N ASP A 199 4.54 11.45 16.24
CA ASP A 199 5.63 12.35 16.65
C ASP A 199 6.58 12.64 15.48
N LEU A 200 7.00 11.62 14.73
CA LEU A 200 7.82 11.78 13.53
C LEU A 200 7.12 12.62 12.47
N LYS A 201 5.85 12.33 12.17
CA LYS A 201 5.02 13.14 11.26
C LYS A 201 4.99 14.61 11.67
N ASN A 202 4.77 14.90 12.95
CA ASN A 202 4.72 16.26 13.46
C ASN A 202 6.08 16.95 13.34
N LYS A 203 7.18 16.27 13.62
CA LYS A 203 8.54 16.79 13.41
C LYS A 203 8.79 17.10 11.94
N MET A 204 8.43 16.19 11.02
CA MET A 204 8.57 16.41 9.58
C MET A 204 7.77 17.62 9.10
N ASN A 205 6.52 17.75 9.55
CA ASN A 205 5.68 18.93 9.23
C ASN A 205 6.28 20.24 9.76
N ALA A 206 6.90 20.22 10.95
CA ALA A 206 7.53 21.40 11.54
C ALA A 206 8.80 21.87 10.80
N LEU A 207 9.43 21.01 10.00
CA LEU A 207 10.63 21.35 9.22
C LEU A 207 10.32 22.21 7.99
N ASP A 208 9.09 22.21 7.49
CA ASP A 208 8.67 22.92 6.26
C ASP A 208 9.62 22.65 5.08
N LEU A 209 9.72 21.37 4.69
CA LEU A 209 10.67 20.91 3.69
C LEU A 209 10.28 21.37 2.28
N GLU A 210 11.28 21.86 1.54
CA GLU A 210 11.20 22.12 0.09
C GLU A 210 11.46 20.84 -0.71
N SER A 211 12.42 20.01 -0.24
CA SER A 211 12.79 18.74 -0.88
C SER A 211 13.45 17.79 0.09
N VAL A 212 13.47 16.51 -0.28
CA VAL A 212 14.30 15.48 0.34
C VAL A 212 15.29 14.94 -0.69
N HIS A 213 16.49 14.59 -0.23
CA HIS A 213 17.55 14.09 -1.08
C HIS A 213 18.05 12.75 -0.54
N PHE A 214 18.06 11.73 -1.40
CA PHE A 214 18.45 10.35 -1.10
C PHE A 214 19.81 10.05 -1.71
N GLU A 215 20.72 9.49 -0.90
CA GLU A 215 22.01 8.95 -1.33
C GLU A 215 22.20 7.55 -0.74
N SER A 216 22.75 6.62 -1.52
CA SER A 216 23.20 5.30 -1.06
C SER A 216 24.27 4.70 -1.96
N ALA A 217 25.03 3.74 -1.41
CA ALA A 217 26.20 3.15 -2.09
C ALA A 217 25.84 2.37 -3.37
N ASN A 218 24.57 2.00 -3.56
CA ASN A 218 24.09 1.36 -4.79
C ASN A 218 24.05 2.31 -6.00
N GLY A 219 24.35 3.59 -5.81
CA GLY A 219 24.37 4.63 -6.86
C GLY A 219 23.13 5.50 -6.88
N THR A 220 22.21 5.34 -5.93
CA THR A 220 21.06 6.24 -5.75
C THR A 220 21.56 7.64 -5.40
N ASP A 221 21.11 8.63 -6.17
CA ASP A 221 21.33 10.07 -5.99
C ASP A 221 20.09 10.76 -6.54
N LEU A 222 19.07 10.95 -5.67
CA LEU A 222 17.73 11.41 -6.07
C LEU A 222 17.27 12.58 -5.19
N THR A 223 16.92 13.69 -5.82
CA THR A 223 16.24 14.81 -5.17
C THR A 223 14.76 14.78 -5.50
N VAL A 224 13.93 14.78 -4.48
CA VAL A 224 12.47 14.79 -4.56
C VAL A 224 11.93 16.09 -3.97
N GLY A 225 11.42 16.99 -4.81
CA GLY A 225 10.72 18.20 -4.38
C GLY A 225 9.37 17.88 -3.76
N ILE A 226 8.98 18.60 -2.72
CA ILE A 226 7.71 18.43 -2.02
C ILE A 226 6.63 19.30 -2.65
N ALA A 227 5.42 18.77 -2.84
CA ALA A 227 4.30 19.50 -3.43
C ALA A 227 3.90 20.72 -2.59
N ASP A 228 3.26 21.71 -3.23
CA ASP A 228 2.86 22.91 -2.54
C ASP A 228 1.79 22.62 -1.49
N LYS A 229 2.01 23.14 -0.25
CA LYS A 229 1.16 22.88 0.92
C LYS A 229 1.00 21.41 1.27
N ALA A 230 1.93 20.56 0.85
CA ALA A 230 1.91 19.17 1.25
C ALA A 230 2.12 19.03 2.76
N THR A 231 1.50 18.00 3.32
CA THR A 231 1.64 17.58 4.71
C THR A 231 2.25 16.19 4.73
N TRP A 232 3.11 15.95 5.72
CA TRP A 232 3.56 14.61 6.03
C TRP A 232 2.44 13.90 6.78
N GLU A 233 2.14 12.69 6.39
CA GLU A 233 1.15 11.82 7.00
C GLU A 233 1.81 10.53 7.51
N SER A 234 1.06 9.72 8.26
CA SER A 234 1.55 8.46 8.80
C SER A 234 0.40 7.46 8.94
N ALA A 235 0.67 6.31 9.49
CA ALA A 235 -0.14 5.10 9.63
C ALA A 235 -1.67 5.25 9.74
N ALA A 236 -2.18 6.25 10.47
CA ALA A 236 -3.60 6.39 10.74
C ALA A 236 -4.24 7.47 9.87
N SER A 237 -5.37 7.12 9.27
CA SER A 237 -6.26 8.04 8.56
C SER A 237 -7.50 8.38 9.38
N VAL A 238 -8.20 9.45 9.00
CA VAL A 238 -9.46 9.86 9.60
C VAL A 238 -10.51 10.00 8.51
N SER A 239 -11.58 9.22 8.60
CA SER A 239 -12.65 9.29 7.60
C SER A 239 -13.39 10.63 7.64
N GLU A 240 -14.14 10.94 6.56
CA GLU A 240 -14.99 12.15 6.48
C GLU A 240 -15.95 12.27 7.67
N LYS A 241 -16.36 11.15 8.27
CA LYS A 241 -17.20 11.10 9.48
C LYS A 241 -16.42 11.22 10.79
N GLY A 242 -15.10 11.47 10.75
CA GLY A 242 -14.23 11.63 11.91
C GLY A 242 -13.83 10.32 12.59
N VAL A 243 -13.96 9.18 11.91
CA VAL A 243 -13.55 7.88 12.45
C VAL A 243 -12.10 7.60 12.11
N VAL A 244 -11.28 7.34 13.13
CA VAL A 244 -9.88 6.92 12.96
C VAL A 244 -9.84 5.46 12.52
N PHE A 245 -9.00 5.15 11.54
CA PHE A 245 -8.78 3.80 11.02
C PHE A 245 -7.34 3.63 10.52
N LEU A 246 -6.92 2.38 10.29
CA LEU A 246 -5.60 2.07 9.75
C LEU A 246 -5.74 1.52 8.33
N PRO A 247 -5.33 2.26 7.30
CA PRO A 247 -5.36 1.79 5.91
C PRO A 247 -4.59 0.48 5.71
N ASN A 248 -3.36 0.41 6.21
CA ASN A 248 -2.45 -0.72 6.03
C ASN A 248 -2.08 -1.37 7.37
N ILE A 249 -2.13 -2.70 7.43
CA ILE A 249 -1.69 -3.51 8.56
C ILE A 249 -0.74 -4.60 8.06
N PRO A 250 0.58 -4.46 8.33
CA PRO A 250 1.25 -3.42 9.11
C PRO A 250 1.54 -2.13 8.34
N THR A 251 2.02 -1.08 9.03
CA THR A 251 2.57 0.14 8.46
C THR A 251 3.67 0.72 9.35
N GLU A 252 4.74 1.25 8.75
CA GLU A 252 5.96 1.74 9.42
C GLU A 252 6.40 3.12 8.92
N GLU A 253 5.60 3.75 8.08
CA GLU A 253 5.99 4.88 7.25
C GLU A 253 5.55 6.24 7.78
N VAL A 254 6.31 7.26 7.34
CA VAL A 254 5.90 8.66 7.31
C VAL A 254 6.09 9.15 5.87
N PHE A 255 5.04 9.60 5.22
CA PHE A 255 5.01 9.85 3.79
C PHE A 255 4.37 11.18 3.41
N THR A 256 4.61 11.63 2.18
CA THR A 256 4.04 12.87 1.65
C THR A 256 3.95 12.86 0.13
N ALA A 257 3.23 13.83 -0.45
CA ALA A 257 3.17 14.01 -1.89
C ALA A 257 4.41 14.75 -2.42
N PRO A 258 5.16 14.17 -3.37
CA PRO A 258 6.17 14.87 -4.14
C PRO A 258 5.53 15.86 -5.12
N HIS A 259 6.31 16.87 -5.53
CA HIS A 259 5.94 17.74 -6.63
C HIS A 259 6.27 17.04 -7.95
N LYS A 260 5.25 16.74 -8.74
CA LYS A 260 5.36 15.92 -9.97
C LYS A 260 6.40 16.42 -11.00
N ASP A 261 6.77 17.70 -10.96
CA ASP A 261 7.72 18.31 -11.91
C ASP A 261 9.08 18.65 -11.25
N LYS A 262 9.33 18.25 -9.98
CA LYS A 262 10.54 18.58 -9.23
C LYS A 262 11.21 17.33 -8.66
N VAL A 263 11.44 16.35 -9.51
CA VAL A 263 12.16 15.12 -9.15
C VAL A 263 13.29 14.95 -10.17
N ASP A 264 14.54 14.92 -9.68
CA ASP A 264 15.74 14.83 -10.52
C ASP A 264 16.75 13.86 -9.91
N GLY A 265 17.41 13.08 -10.75
CA GLY A 265 18.45 12.14 -10.35
C GLY A 265 18.12 10.70 -10.71
N ILE A 266 18.90 9.78 -10.15
CA ILE A 266 18.77 8.35 -10.39
C ILE A 266 18.44 7.61 -9.09
N VAL A 267 17.61 6.59 -9.19
CA VAL A 267 17.26 5.72 -8.07
C VAL A 267 17.31 4.26 -8.47
N TYR A 268 17.83 3.44 -7.57
CA TYR A 268 17.93 1.98 -7.72
C TYR A 268 16.98 1.30 -6.76
N GLY A 269 16.22 0.33 -7.27
CA GLY A 269 15.39 -0.53 -6.45
C GLY A 269 16.21 -1.43 -5.55
N THR A 270 15.83 -1.51 -4.28
CA THR A 270 16.56 -2.31 -3.27
C THR A 270 15.89 -3.64 -2.98
N LYS A 271 14.62 -3.77 -3.35
CA LYS A 271 13.85 -5.02 -3.24
C LYS A 271 13.12 -5.31 -4.54
N PRO A 272 12.93 -6.60 -4.89
CA PRO A 272 12.01 -6.96 -5.97
C PRO A 272 10.56 -6.65 -5.55
N TYR A 273 9.71 -6.40 -6.54
CA TYR A 273 8.28 -6.23 -6.31
C TYR A 273 7.44 -6.95 -7.37
N VAL A 274 6.18 -7.17 -7.09
CA VAL A 274 5.25 -7.88 -7.98
C VAL A 274 4.27 -6.88 -8.59
N PHE A 275 4.27 -6.78 -9.91
CA PHE A 275 3.29 -5.99 -10.65
C PHE A 275 2.46 -6.89 -11.56
N ASN A 276 1.13 -6.81 -11.47
CA ASN A 276 0.21 -7.67 -12.23
C ASN A 276 0.53 -9.18 -12.13
N GLY A 277 0.95 -9.66 -10.94
CA GLY A 277 1.30 -11.07 -10.72
C GLY A 277 2.60 -11.52 -11.39
N GLN A 278 3.49 -10.60 -11.74
CA GLN A 278 4.80 -10.86 -12.33
C GLN A 278 5.89 -10.06 -11.61
N LEU A 279 7.10 -10.60 -11.55
CA LEU A 279 8.21 -10.03 -10.78
C LEU A 279 8.99 -8.97 -11.57
N ILE A 280 9.33 -7.86 -10.89
CA ILE A 280 10.33 -6.88 -11.34
C ILE A 280 11.45 -6.85 -10.30
N LYS A 281 12.72 -7.00 -10.75
CA LYS A 281 13.88 -7.07 -9.86
C LYS A 281 15.04 -6.23 -10.40
N GLY A 282 15.80 -5.61 -9.47
CA GLY A 282 17.01 -4.84 -9.80
C GLY A 282 16.71 -3.68 -10.74
N PHE A 283 15.59 -2.99 -10.53
CA PHE A 283 15.21 -1.88 -11.38
C PHE A 283 16.03 -0.62 -11.05
N HIS A 284 16.16 0.24 -12.02
CA HIS A 284 16.63 1.61 -11.85
C HIS A 284 15.82 2.53 -12.76
N VAL A 285 15.65 3.78 -12.32
CA VAL A 285 15.00 4.84 -13.11
C VAL A 285 15.76 6.14 -12.94
N THR A 286 15.84 6.91 -14.03
CA THR A 286 16.38 8.28 -14.03
C THR A 286 15.24 9.26 -14.23
N PHE A 287 15.14 10.22 -13.31
CA PHE A 287 14.17 11.31 -13.37
C PHE A 287 14.84 12.58 -13.91
N LYS A 288 14.09 13.31 -14.70
CA LYS A 288 14.40 14.68 -15.10
C LYS A 288 13.12 15.51 -15.13
N ASP A 289 13.16 16.65 -14.43
CA ASP A 289 12.00 17.54 -14.31
C ASP A 289 10.71 16.78 -13.95
N GLY A 290 10.83 15.86 -12.97
CA GLY A 290 9.74 15.05 -12.42
C GLY A 290 9.29 13.83 -13.24
N ARG A 291 9.90 13.57 -14.40
CA ARG A 291 9.49 12.45 -15.29
C ARG A 291 10.60 11.43 -15.43
N VAL A 292 10.21 10.16 -15.48
CA VAL A 292 11.13 9.08 -15.86
C VAL A 292 11.54 9.23 -17.32
N VAL A 293 12.84 9.46 -17.53
CA VAL A 293 13.46 9.59 -18.87
C VAL A 293 14.23 8.35 -19.27
N GLU A 294 14.70 7.56 -18.32
CA GLU A 294 15.40 6.30 -18.55
C GLU A 294 14.96 5.29 -17.48
N HIS A 295 14.84 4.02 -17.84
CA HIS A 295 14.53 2.93 -16.93
C HIS A 295 15.15 1.61 -17.40
N GLY A 296 15.39 0.73 -16.45
CA GLY A 296 15.85 -0.63 -16.70
C GLY A 296 15.62 -1.54 -15.50
N ALA A 297 15.77 -2.83 -15.69
CA ALA A 297 15.71 -3.83 -14.62
C ALA A 297 16.54 -5.06 -15.01
N GLU A 298 17.03 -5.81 -14.01
CA GLU A 298 17.66 -7.12 -14.22
C GLU A 298 16.63 -8.15 -14.70
N GLU A 299 15.41 -8.08 -14.16
CA GLU A 299 14.28 -8.91 -14.52
C GLU A 299 13.02 -8.03 -14.60
N GLY A 300 12.16 -8.24 -15.60
CA GLY A 300 10.90 -7.50 -15.76
C GLY A 300 11.05 -6.09 -16.35
N ALA A 301 12.11 -5.77 -17.07
CA ALA A 301 12.32 -4.44 -17.65
C ALA A 301 11.17 -4.01 -18.62
N GLU A 302 10.65 -4.94 -19.41
CA GLU A 302 9.49 -4.69 -20.29
C GLU A 302 8.22 -4.42 -19.46
N LEU A 303 8.03 -5.15 -18.38
CA LEU A 303 6.90 -4.99 -17.46
C LEU A 303 6.97 -3.62 -16.75
N LEU A 304 8.16 -3.18 -16.34
CA LEU A 304 8.39 -1.83 -15.80
C LEU A 304 8.02 -0.77 -16.86
N GLY A 305 8.41 -0.96 -18.12
CA GLY A 305 7.99 -0.10 -19.22
C GLY A 305 6.47 -0.02 -19.37
N GLN A 306 5.77 -1.16 -19.29
CA GLN A 306 4.30 -1.21 -19.35
C GLN A 306 3.63 -0.49 -18.17
N LEU A 307 4.20 -0.59 -16.97
CA LEU A 307 3.76 0.17 -15.80
C LEU A 307 3.87 1.67 -16.07
N LEU A 308 5.03 2.14 -16.50
CA LEU A 308 5.32 3.54 -16.77
C LEU A 308 4.51 4.12 -17.96
N ASP A 309 4.01 3.27 -18.84
CA ASP A 309 3.19 3.63 -20.02
C ASP A 309 1.67 3.47 -19.76
N THR A 310 1.25 3.19 -18.53
CA THR A 310 -0.17 3.00 -18.20
C THR A 310 -1.00 4.26 -18.52
N ASP A 311 -0.51 5.43 -18.14
CA ASP A 311 -1.07 6.75 -18.49
C ASP A 311 0.00 7.83 -18.36
N GLU A 312 -0.35 9.09 -18.61
CA GLU A 312 0.60 10.20 -18.60
C GLU A 312 1.24 10.41 -17.21
N GLY A 313 0.48 10.21 -16.14
CA GLY A 313 0.95 10.37 -14.76
C GLY A 313 1.82 9.22 -14.25
N ALA A 314 1.78 8.06 -14.89
CA ALA A 314 2.54 6.87 -14.47
C ALA A 314 4.07 7.06 -14.53
N ARG A 315 4.56 8.00 -15.36
CA ARG A 315 5.98 8.35 -15.45
C ARG A 315 6.46 9.37 -14.42
N SER A 316 5.59 9.80 -13.52
CA SER A 316 5.93 10.68 -12.40
C SER A 316 5.57 9.99 -11.09
N ILE A 317 6.17 10.43 -9.99
CA ILE A 317 5.86 9.86 -8.68
C ILE A 317 4.75 10.63 -7.97
N GLY A 318 3.94 9.91 -7.21
CA GLY A 318 2.85 10.43 -6.40
C GLY A 318 3.09 10.35 -4.91
N GLU A 319 4.12 9.59 -4.49
CA GLU A 319 4.48 9.43 -3.08
C GLU A 319 5.99 9.35 -2.89
N VAL A 320 6.43 9.87 -1.75
CA VAL A 320 7.73 9.60 -1.14
C VAL A 320 7.53 9.25 0.32
N ALA A 321 7.95 8.03 0.70
CA ALA A 321 7.76 7.49 2.02
C ALA A 321 9.09 7.15 2.70
N LEU A 322 9.17 7.48 3.97
CA LEU A 322 10.35 7.29 4.82
C LEU A 322 10.08 6.16 5.83
N VAL A 323 10.76 5.06 5.65
CA VAL A 323 10.68 3.85 6.47
C VAL A 323 12.08 3.47 6.94
N PRO A 324 12.34 3.33 8.25
CA PRO A 324 13.69 3.02 8.72
C PRO A 324 14.06 1.56 8.42
N ALA A 325 15.33 1.32 8.11
CA ALA A 325 15.89 -0.03 7.96
C ALA A 325 15.72 -0.89 9.24
N SER A 326 15.44 -0.26 10.38
CA SER A 326 15.06 -0.93 11.62
C SER A 326 13.61 -1.42 11.68
N SER A 327 12.81 -1.25 10.61
CA SER A 327 11.47 -1.81 10.49
C SER A 327 11.44 -3.32 10.85
N PRO A 328 10.43 -3.80 11.57
CA PRO A 328 10.32 -5.24 11.87
C PRO A 328 10.20 -6.09 10.61
N ILE A 329 9.64 -5.54 9.53
CA ILE A 329 9.54 -6.22 8.24
C ILE A 329 10.96 -6.41 7.65
N ASN A 330 11.77 -5.37 7.59
CA ASN A 330 13.16 -5.48 7.11
C ASN A 330 14.00 -6.42 7.98
N ARG A 331 13.88 -6.28 9.32
CA ARG A 331 14.60 -7.15 10.28
C ARG A 331 14.24 -8.62 10.19
N SER A 332 13.06 -8.95 9.68
CA SER A 332 12.67 -10.35 9.44
C SER A 332 13.57 -11.03 8.40
N GLY A 333 14.25 -10.25 7.56
CA GLY A 333 15.06 -10.73 6.44
C GLY A 333 14.25 -11.40 5.34
N ALA A 334 12.92 -11.39 5.44
CA ALA A 334 12.03 -12.00 4.47
C ALA A 334 11.61 -11.00 3.38
N LEU A 335 11.48 -11.48 2.16
CA LEU A 335 10.76 -10.81 1.09
C LEU A 335 9.38 -11.42 1.03
N PHE A 336 8.34 -10.61 1.23
CA PHE A 336 6.96 -11.11 1.30
C PHE A 336 6.32 -11.29 -0.07
N TYR A 337 6.86 -10.70 -1.13
CA TYR A 337 6.20 -10.65 -2.45
C TYR A 337 4.79 -10.04 -2.36
N SER A 338 4.63 -9.10 -1.45
CA SER A 338 3.37 -8.40 -1.19
C SER A 338 3.70 -6.95 -0.84
N THR A 339 3.21 -6.00 -1.64
CA THR A 339 3.44 -4.56 -1.46
C THR A 339 3.07 -4.13 -0.04
N LEU A 340 1.95 -4.61 0.51
CA LEU A 340 1.52 -4.32 1.89
C LEU A 340 2.63 -4.49 2.95
N PHE A 341 3.51 -5.47 2.79
CA PHE A 341 4.63 -5.70 3.71
C PHE A 341 5.91 -5.07 3.19
N ASP A 342 6.24 -5.30 1.91
CA ASP A 342 7.55 -4.97 1.38
C ASP A 342 7.77 -3.46 1.27
N GLU A 343 6.74 -2.64 1.04
CA GLU A 343 6.80 -1.16 1.12
C GLU A 343 7.18 -0.70 2.53
N ASN A 344 6.72 -1.39 3.56
CA ASN A 344 7.02 -1.11 4.96
C ASN A 344 8.36 -1.70 5.46
N ALA A 345 9.14 -2.31 4.56
CA ALA A 345 10.50 -2.77 4.84
C ALA A 345 11.57 -1.71 4.54
N ALA A 346 11.30 -0.72 3.71
CA ALA A 346 12.29 0.28 3.27
C ALA A 346 11.62 1.59 2.85
N CYS A 347 12.38 2.69 2.83
CA CYS A 347 11.93 3.90 2.14
C CYS A 347 11.51 3.53 0.72
N HIS A 348 10.41 4.12 0.25
CA HIS A 348 9.87 3.84 -1.07
C HIS A 348 9.37 5.11 -1.76
N ILE A 349 9.17 5.00 -3.05
CA ILE A 349 8.47 5.98 -3.87
C ILE A 349 7.30 5.27 -4.57
N ALA A 350 6.20 5.97 -4.83
CA ALA A 350 5.13 5.40 -5.63
C ALA A 350 5.07 6.06 -7.01
N PHE A 351 5.09 5.25 -8.08
CA PHE A 351 4.73 5.74 -9.40
C PHE A 351 3.23 6.01 -9.46
N GLY A 352 2.85 7.13 -10.08
CA GLY A 352 1.46 7.44 -10.34
C GLY A 352 0.82 8.44 -9.39
N ALA A 353 -0.40 8.18 -8.94
CA ALA A 353 -1.26 9.14 -8.25
C ALA A 353 -0.76 9.51 -6.85
N SER A 354 -0.85 10.79 -6.49
CA SER A 354 -0.69 11.24 -5.10
C SER A 354 -1.99 11.01 -4.31
N TYR A 355 -1.85 10.76 -3.00
CA TYR A 355 -2.98 10.74 -2.07
C TYR A 355 -3.43 12.17 -1.75
N PRO A 356 -4.70 12.52 -1.99
CA PRO A 356 -5.19 13.87 -1.69
C PRO A 356 -5.04 14.27 -0.21
N GLY A 357 -5.08 13.28 0.71
CA GLY A 357 -4.88 13.51 2.15
C GLY A 357 -3.53 14.09 2.54
N THR A 358 -2.52 14.03 1.66
CA THR A 358 -1.16 14.55 1.91
C THR A 358 -0.99 16.04 1.58
N THR A 359 -2.05 16.81 1.49
CA THR A 359 -2.01 18.27 1.36
C THR A 359 -3.16 18.92 2.11
N GLU A 360 -2.97 20.15 2.55
CA GLU A 360 -3.99 20.92 3.29
C GLU A 360 -5.36 20.91 2.58
N ASN A 361 -6.38 20.37 3.25
CA ASN A 361 -7.75 20.23 2.72
C ASN A 361 -7.84 19.46 1.39
N GLY A 362 -6.85 18.64 1.05
CA GLY A 362 -6.72 18.00 -0.26
C GLY A 362 -7.88 17.10 -0.63
N THR A 363 -8.50 16.40 0.33
CA THR A 363 -9.67 15.54 0.10
C THR A 363 -10.93 16.30 -0.37
N ARG A 364 -10.91 17.64 -0.31
CA ARG A 364 -12.00 18.53 -0.76
C ARG A 364 -11.67 19.26 -2.06
N LEU A 365 -10.44 19.10 -2.54
CA LEU A 365 -9.97 19.76 -3.76
C LEU A 365 -10.35 18.95 -5.00
N SER A 366 -10.59 19.66 -6.10
CA SER A 366 -10.70 19.05 -7.42
C SER A 366 -9.35 18.53 -7.91
N LYS A 367 -9.37 17.65 -8.90
CA LYS A 367 -8.15 17.14 -9.56
C LYS A 367 -7.28 18.28 -10.12
N ASP A 368 -7.89 19.31 -10.70
CA ASP A 368 -7.17 20.47 -11.25
C ASP A 368 -6.50 21.28 -10.15
N GLU A 369 -7.14 21.45 -8.99
CA GLU A 369 -6.56 22.13 -7.84
C GLU A 369 -5.40 21.33 -7.22
N LEU A 370 -5.49 20.00 -7.17
CA LEU A 370 -4.40 19.13 -6.74
C LEU A 370 -3.22 19.20 -7.71
N LEU A 371 -3.47 19.15 -9.04
CA LEU A 371 -2.44 19.34 -10.06
C LEU A 371 -1.76 20.71 -9.95
N ALA A 372 -2.52 21.77 -9.66
CA ALA A 372 -1.96 23.13 -9.46
C ALA A 372 -1.03 23.21 -8.25
N ARG A 373 -1.15 22.30 -7.27
CA ARG A 373 -0.21 22.14 -6.15
C ARG A 373 1.00 21.26 -6.47
N GLY A 374 1.09 20.75 -7.68
CA GLY A 374 2.15 19.84 -8.11
C GLY A 374 1.91 18.38 -7.76
N MET A 375 0.73 18.01 -7.25
CA MET A 375 0.39 16.63 -6.95
C MET A 375 0.06 15.86 -8.22
N ASN A 376 0.60 14.66 -8.34
CA ASN A 376 0.43 13.85 -9.55
C ASN A 376 -0.93 13.14 -9.60
N GLN A 377 -1.46 12.99 -10.82
CA GLN A 377 -2.71 12.29 -11.08
C GLN A 377 -2.46 11.12 -12.04
N SER A 378 -2.92 9.94 -11.69
CA SER A 378 -2.80 8.72 -12.50
C SER A 378 -3.91 7.73 -12.14
N THR A 379 -4.06 6.71 -12.94
CA THR A 379 -4.92 5.55 -12.64
C THR A 379 -4.20 4.48 -11.83
N ILE A 380 -2.88 4.60 -11.68
CA ILE A 380 -2.07 3.72 -10.83
C ILE A 380 -1.54 4.47 -9.60
N HIS A 381 -1.14 3.70 -8.61
CA HIS A 381 -0.29 4.05 -7.49
C HIS A 381 0.47 2.78 -7.16
N GLU A 382 1.78 2.77 -7.39
CA GLU A 382 2.60 1.55 -7.32
C GLU A 382 3.89 1.83 -6.55
N ASP A 383 3.99 1.24 -5.36
CA ASP A 383 5.10 1.45 -4.44
C ASP A 383 6.30 0.58 -4.81
N VAL A 384 7.47 1.20 -4.85
CA VAL A 384 8.72 0.53 -5.19
C VAL A 384 9.82 0.91 -4.19
N MET A 385 10.44 -0.10 -3.58
CA MET A 385 11.38 0.06 -2.48
C MET A 385 12.74 0.54 -2.99
N VAL A 386 13.20 1.65 -2.41
CA VAL A 386 14.45 2.33 -2.80
C VAL A 386 15.40 2.57 -1.62
N GLY A 387 14.93 2.42 -0.37
CA GLY A 387 15.74 2.57 0.83
C GLY A 387 16.70 1.40 1.04
N ALA A 388 17.91 1.69 1.48
CA ALA A 388 18.98 0.74 1.81
C ALA A 388 19.43 0.94 3.27
N GLU A 389 20.19 -0.03 3.81
CA GLU A 389 20.75 0.05 5.17
C GLU A 389 21.80 1.16 5.33
N ASP A 390 22.40 1.60 4.23
CA ASP A 390 23.36 2.69 4.16
C ASP A 390 22.77 4.00 3.64
N SER A 391 21.43 4.08 3.52
CA SER A 391 20.77 5.28 3.01
C SER A 391 21.05 6.48 3.92
N HIS A 392 21.52 7.57 3.29
CA HIS A 392 21.62 8.89 3.87
C HIS A 392 20.54 9.79 3.24
N ILE A 393 19.69 10.37 4.06
CA ILE A 393 18.61 11.24 3.57
C ILE A 393 18.71 12.59 4.26
N THR A 394 18.72 13.65 3.45
CA THR A 394 18.71 15.04 3.93
C THR A 394 17.45 15.75 3.46
N GLY A 395 16.95 16.66 4.27
CA GLY A 395 15.85 17.56 3.93
C GLY A 395 16.33 18.99 3.75
N LYS A 396 15.95 19.64 2.66
CA LYS A 396 16.14 21.08 2.46
C LYS A 396 14.86 21.79 2.89
N CYS A 397 14.97 22.64 3.92
CA CYS A 397 13.87 23.47 4.39
C CYS A 397 13.67 24.71 3.50
N ARG A 398 12.45 25.23 3.44
CA ARG A 398 12.14 26.46 2.67
C ARG A 398 12.85 27.70 3.20
N ASP A 399 13.31 27.71 4.45
CA ASP A 399 14.16 28.76 5.03
C ASP A 399 15.64 28.65 4.65
N GLY A 400 16.01 27.67 3.84
CA GLY A 400 17.36 27.41 3.33
C GLY A 400 18.25 26.51 4.21
N ARG A 401 17.78 26.07 5.38
CA ARG A 401 18.51 25.09 6.20
C ARG A 401 18.47 23.71 5.56
N THR A 402 19.54 22.94 5.76
CA THR A 402 19.55 21.51 5.48
C THR A 402 19.57 20.74 6.79
N VAL A 403 18.72 19.74 6.91
CA VAL A 403 18.57 18.88 8.09
C VAL A 403 18.80 17.43 7.68
N GLU A 404 19.59 16.70 8.44
CA GLU A 404 19.75 15.28 8.27
C GLU A 404 18.52 14.56 8.81
N LEU A 405 17.88 13.72 7.99
CA LEU A 405 16.69 12.96 8.34
C LEU A 405 17.03 11.50 8.66
N PHE A 406 17.93 10.91 7.84
CA PHE A 406 18.39 9.53 7.99
C PHE A 406 19.90 9.48 7.90
N ARG A 407 20.48 8.62 8.71
CA ARG A 407 21.87 8.16 8.64
C ARG A 407 21.89 6.65 8.80
N ASP A 408 22.67 5.97 7.94
CA ASP A 408 22.76 4.51 7.95
C ASP A 408 21.35 3.84 7.98
N GLY A 409 20.45 4.34 7.12
CA GLY A 409 19.10 3.82 6.94
C GLY A 409 18.13 4.04 8.10
N VAL A 410 18.47 4.83 9.14
CA VAL A 410 17.60 5.05 10.30
C VAL A 410 17.39 6.53 10.60
N TRP A 411 16.24 6.85 11.23
CA TRP A 411 15.92 8.20 11.66
C TRP A 411 16.96 8.79 12.62
N VAL A 412 17.31 10.06 12.42
CA VAL A 412 18.16 10.86 13.33
C VAL A 412 17.43 12.08 13.90
N LEU A 413 16.11 12.19 13.71
CA LEU A 413 15.24 13.26 14.20
C LEU A 413 14.79 13.08 15.66
#